data_339a324b446708a5be0c5e2d0ccff132
#
_entry.id   339a324b446708a5be0c5e2d0ccff132
#
_cell.length_a   1.000
_cell.length_b   1.000
_cell.length_c   1.000
_cell.angle_alpha   90.00
_cell.angle_beta   90.00
_cell.angle_gamma   90.00
#
_symmetry.space_group_name_H-M   'P 1'
#
loop_
_entity.id
_entity.type
_entity.pdbx_description
1 polymer ?
#
loop_
_entity_poly.entity_id
_entity_poly.type
_entity_poly.pdbx_seq_one_letter_code
_entity_poly.pdbx_strand_id
1 'polypeptide(L)'
;MKQIKIIIFIAVCSLSNISLANNINGIWEGIFDINGHGEYDFTGLISSNLATAYTEKAKVVYNGKIKTEKNKFKWNLLMYLQDGSSFGTAEIKGKIINNKVMSGKWVTEPAKDYGNIYLIKKSKEVVNTGEIINKKWTSYDGSSTHLLSIKNYKLSGLDVNGCNYYGDIKKLNKKIYGVKLEISSCGISDGFYEGMGHIKKNQEKNILILNLTNKNFSVFIKLL
;
A
#
# COMPACT_ATOMS: atom_id res chain seq x y z
N MET A 1 -17.82 -69.04 30.89
CA MET A 1 -16.90 -68.36 29.93
C MET A 1 -17.55 -67.07 29.40
N LYS A 2 -17.11 -65.91 29.91
CA LYS A 2 -17.60 -64.59 29.49
C LYS A 2 -16.72 -64.08 28.38
N GLN A 3 -17.30 -63.83 27.18
CA GLN A 3 -16.60 -63.23 26.07
C GLN A 3 -16.56 -61.71 26.26
N ILE A 4 -15.37 -61.15 26.36
CA ILE A 4 -15.11 -59.74 26.40
C ILE A 4 -15.04 -59.24 24.95
N LYS A 5 -16.02 -58.42 24.50
CA LYS A 5 -15.98 -57.73 23.23
C LYS A 5 -15.13 -56.47 23.39
N ILE A 6 -13.93 -56.45 22.77
CA ILE A 6 -13.08 -55.28 22.67
C ILE A 6 -13.62 -54.42 21.54
N ILE A 7 -14.18 -53.24 21.87
CA ILE A 7 -14.58 -52.21 20.91
C ILE A 7 -13.34 -51.34 20.69
N ILE A 8 -12.72 -51.46 19.50
CA ILE A 8 -11.63 -50.60 19.07
C ILE A 8 -12.25 -49.32 18.55
N PHE A 9 -12.11 -48.21 19.30
CA PHE A 9 -12.50 -46.87 18.89
C PHE A 9 -11.38 -46.29 18.00
N ILE A 10 -11.56 -46.34 16.67
CA ILE A 10 -10.66 -45.70 15.74
C ILE A 10 -11.03 -44.19 15.76
N ALA A 11 -10.27 -43.40 16.52
CA ALA A 11 -10.31 -41.96 16.46
C ALA A 11 -9.68 -41.52 15.13
N VAL A 12 -10.51 -41.26 14.14
CA VAL A 12 -10.09 -40.60 12.91
C VAL A 12 -9.78 -39.13 13.25
N CYS A 13 -8.51 -38.85 13.54
CA CYS A 13 -7.99 -37.50 13.60
C CYS A 13 -8.11 -36.89 12.18
N SER A 14 -9.19 -36.22 11.91
CA SER A 14 -9.29 -35.32 10.77
C SER A 14 -8.26 -34.20 10.97
N LEU A 15 -7.07 -34.36 10.38
CA LEU A 15 -6.09 -33.30 10.20
C LEU A 15 -6.74 -32.26 9.28
N SER A 16 -7.51 -31.35 9.88
CA SER A 16 -7.90 -30.12 9.21
C SER A 16 -6.61 -29.43 8.79
N ASN A 17 -6.33 -29.45 7.50
CA ASN A 17 -5.28 -28.64 6.90
C ASN A 17 -5.62 -27.17 7.20
N ILE A 18 -5.11 -26.65 8.29
CA ILE A 18 -5.13 -25.22 8.59
C ILE A 18 -4.26 -24.59 7.51
N SER A 19 -4.88 -24.18 6.43
CA SER A 19 -4.23 -23.34 5.42
C SER A 19 -3.85 -22.06 6.13
N LEU A 20 -2.60 -21.96 6.56
CA LEU A 20 -2.03 -20.72 7.04
C LEU A 20 -2.18 -19.69 5.92
N ALA A 21 -3.13 -18.80 6.09
CA ALA A 21 -3.32 -17.70 5.14
C ALA A 21 -1.99 -16.94 5.01
N ASN A 22 -1.49 -16.83 3.80
CA ASN A 22 -0.23 -16.17 3.53
C ASN A 22 -0.29 -14.73 4.07
N ASN A 23 0.56 -14.40 5.03
CA ASN A 23 0.66 -13.04 5.55
C ASN A 23 1.39 -12.16 4.55
N ILE A 24 0.61 -11.52 3.67
CA ILE A 24 1.13 -10.61 2.64
C ILE A 24 1.26 -9.17 3.13
N ASN A 25 0.83 -8.85 4.36
CA ASN A 25 0.94 -7.51 4.91
C ASN A 25 2.38 -7.02 4.90
N GLY A 26 2.58 -5.79 4.47
CA GLY A 26 3.91 -5.18 4.41
C GLY A 26 4.14 -4.33 3.19
N ILE A 27 5.40 -3.93 3.03
CA ILE A 27 5.89 -3.17 1.88
C ILE A 27 6.46 -4.15 0.87
N TRP A 28 6.07 -3.98 -0.38
CA TRP A 28 6.51 -4.77 -1.51
C TRP A 28 7.15 -3.86 -2.54
N GLU A 29 8.38 -4.13 -2.92
CA GLU A 29 9.11 -3.34 -3.90
C GLU A 29 9.59 -4.22 -5.04
N GLY A 30 9.63 -3.66 -6.24
CA GLY A 30 10.11 -4.35 -7.41
C GLY A 30 9.88 -3.58 -8.69
N ILE A 31 9.70 -4.31 -9.76
CA ILE A 31 9.63 -3.77 -11.10
C ILE A 31 8.44 -4.35 -11.87
N PHE A 32 8.01 -3.61 -12.89
CA PHE A 32 7.08 -4.09 -13.91
C PHE A 32 7.50 -3.56 -15.29
N ASP A 33 7.09 -4.25 -16.35
CA ASP A 33 7.21 -3.79 -17.73
C ASP A 33 5.87 -3.31 -18.26
N ILE A 34 5.89 -2.48 -19.33
CA ILE A 34 4.68 -2.03 -20.05
C ILE A 34 4.79 -2.54 -21.48
N ASN A 35 3.86 -3.42 -21.88
CA ASN A 35 3.81 -4.02 -23.21
C ASN A 35 5.13 -4.71 -23.61
N GLY A 36 5.82 -5.29 -22.61
CA GLY A 36 7.12 -5.95 -22.81
C GLY A 36 8.30 -4.98 -22.87
N HIS A 37 8.12 -3.71 -22.62
CA HIS A 37 9.15 -2.69 -22.70
C HIS A 37 9.43 -2.01 -21.36
N GLY A 38 10.71 -1.71 -21.14
CA GLY A 38 11.19 -0.95 -20.00
C GLY A 38 11.13 -1.70 -18.68
N GLU A 39 11.70 -1.06 -17.67
CA GLU A 39 11.61 -1.46 -16.28
C GLU A 39 11.17 -0.25 -15.46
N TYR A 40 9.98 -0.34 -14.90
CA TYR A 40 9.40 0.69 -14.04
C TYR A 40 9.42 0.20 -12.60
N ASP A 41 9.75 1.09 -11.68
CA ASP A 41 9.68 0.80 -10.24
C ASP A 41 8.23 0.64 -9.78
N PHE A 42 8.03 -0.17 -8.76
CA PHE A 42 6.74 -0.35 -8.11
C PHE A 42 6.93 -0.52 -6.61
N THR A 43 6.24 0.30 -5.83
CA THR A 43 6.17 0.16 -4.37
C THR A 43 4.73 -0.05 -3.94
N GLY A 44 4.43 -1.21 -3.40
CA GLY A 44 3.11 -1.58 -2.88
C GLY A 44 3.06 -1.62 -1.37
N LEU A 45 2.02 -1.07 -0.77
CA LEU A 45 1.71 -1.13 0.66
C LEU A 45 0.47 -1.99 0.84
N ILE A 46 0.58 -3.06 1.62
CA ILE A 46 -0.54 -3.98 1.87
C ILE A 46 -0.81 -4.07 3.36
N SER A 47 -2.07 -3.88 3.74
CA SER A 47 -2.55 -4.08 5.10
C SER A 47 -3.95 -4.70 5.06
N SER A 48 -4.08 -5.93 5.53
CA SER A 48 -5.29 -6.75 5.40
C SER A 48 -5.67 -6.94 3.93
N ASN A 49 -6.81 -6.43 3.50
CA ASN A 49 -7.27 -6.45 2.11
C ASN A 49 -7.10 -5.12 1.38
N LEU A 50 -6.66 -4.09 2.08
CA LEU A 50 -6.36 -2.78 1.48
C LEU A 50 -4.97 -2.79 0.89
N ALA A 51 -4.83 -2.13 -0.23
CA ALA A 51 -3.56 -2.03 -0.91
C ALA A 51 -3.44 -0.73 -1.69
N THR A 52 -2.38 0.00 -1.45
CA THR A 52 -2.00 1.17 -2.24
C THR A 52 -0.65 0.92 -2.87
N ALA A 53 -0.36 1.57 -3.98
CA ALA A 53 0.96 1.50 -4.58
C ALA A 53 1.29 2.79 -5.32
N TYR A 54 2.57 2.95 -5.67
CA TYR A 54 3.04 4.04 -6.50
C TYR A 54 4.24 3.62 -7.32
N THR A 55 4.47 4.35 -8.41
CA THR A 55 5.67 4.28 -9.23
C THR A 55 6.28 5.67 -9.33
N GLU A 56 7.57 5.79 -9.13
CA GLU A 56 8.27 7.08 -9.26
C GLU A 56 8.59 7.39 -10.72
N LYS A 57 9.01 6.38 -11.49
CA LYS A 57 9.35 6.53 -12.91
C LYS A 57 8.11 6.79 -13.78
N ALA A 58 7.04 6.02 -13.61
CA ALA A 58 5.82 6.17 -14.39
C ALA A 58 4.90 7.30 -13.85
N LYS A 59 5.20 7.85 -12.67
CA LYS A 59 4.40 8.90 -12.02
C LYS A 59 2.93 8.54 -11.83
N VAL A 60 2.67 7.29 -11.44
CA VAL A 60 1.33 6.74 -11.21
C VAL A 60 1.15 6.35 -9.75
N VAL A 61 -0.02 6.63 -9.24
CA VAL A 61 -0.50 6.27 -7.91
C VAL A 61 -1.64 5.26 -8.05
N TYR A 62 -1.67 4.26 -7.18
CA TYR A 62 -2.67 3.21 -7.22
C TYR A 62 -3.35 3.05 -5.87
N ASN A 63 -4.65 2.79 -5.89
CA ASN A 63 -5.40 2.44 -4.69
C ASN A 63 -6.41 1.33 -4.99
N GLY A 64 -6.57 0.37 -4.07
CA GLY A 64 -7.52 -0.70 -4.28
C GLY A 64 -7.49 -1.79 -3.22
N LYS A 65 -7.84 -3.00 -3.67
CA LYS A 65 -7.97 -4.16 -2.80
C LYS A 65 -7.21 -5.35 -3.36
N ILE A 66 -6.59 -6.10 -2.46
CA ILE A 66 -5.94 -7.37 -2.79
C ILE A 66 -6.71 -8.52 -2.15
N LYS A 67 -6.89 -9.60 -2.89
CA LYS A 67 -7.43 -10.87 -2.43
C LYS A 67 -6.38 -11.95 -2.61
N THR A 68 -6.30 -12.87 -1.66
CA THR A 68 -5.40 -14.03 -1.75
C THR A 68 -6.20 -15.31 -1.58
N GLU A 69 -5.83 -16.30 -2.35
CA GLU A 69 -6.34 -17.66 -2.24
C GLU A 69 -5.18 -18.64 -2.38
N LYS A 70 -4.89 -19.40 -1.33
CA LYS A 70 -3.69 -20.23 -1.25
C LYS A 70 -2.44 -19.42 -1.58
N ASN A 71 -1.72 -19.76 -2.64
CA ASN A 71 -0.54 -19.06 -3.12
C ASN A 71 -0.80 -18.12 -4.31
N LYS A 72 -2.07 -17.82 -4.61
CA LYS A 72 -2.46 -16.89 -5.67
C LYS A 72 -2.88 -15.55 -5.08
N PHE A 73 -2.72 -14.50 -5.85
CA PHE A 73 -3.28 -13.18 -5.51
C PHE A 73 -3.96 -12.54 -6.71
N LYS A 74 -4.92 -11.68 -6.40
CA LYS A 74 -5.57 -10.78 -7.34
C LYS A 74 -5.63 -9.41 -6.71
N TRP A 75 -5.06 -8.41 -7.38
CA TRP A 75 -5.00 -7.04 -6.93
C TRP A 75 -5.75 -6.16 -7.93
N ASN A 76 -6.85 -5.53 -7.50
CA ASN A 76 -7.63 -4.61 -8.31
C ASN A 76 -7.35 -3.19 -7.83
N LEU A 77 -6.94 -2.33 -8.73
CA LEU A 77 -6.43 -1.00 -8.46
C LEU A 77 -7.14 0.04 -9.33
N LEU A 78 -7.48 1.17 -8.75
CA LEU A 78 -7.72 2.43 -9.45
C LEU A 78 -6.37 3.08 -9.70
N MET A 79 -6.21 3.72 -10.85
CA MET A 79 -4.99 4.39 -11.26
C MET A 79 -5.19 5.90 -11.33
N TYR A 80 -4.20 6.63 -10.83
CA TYR A 80 -4.18 8.09 -10.80
C TYR A 80 -2.83 8.59 -11.30
N LEU A 81 -2.83 9.68 -12.06
CA LEU A 81 -1.60 10.42 -12.34
C LEU A 81 -1.11 11.15 -11.09
N GLN A 82 0.14 11.55 -11.05
CA GLN A 82 0.67 12.32 -9.91
C GLN A 82 0.08 13.74 -9.79
N ASP A 83 -0.55 14.27 -10.82
CA ASP A 83 -1.36 15.49 -10.75
C ASP A 83 -2.69 15.29 -10.02
N GLY A 84 -2.99 14.06 -9.63
CA GLY A 84 -4.16 13.66 -8.88
C GLY A 84 -5.30 13.09 -9.70
N SER A 85 -5.33 13.27 -11.01
CA SER A 85 -6.45 12.82 -11.85
C SER A 85 -6.51 11.30 -12.00
N SER A 86 -7.72 10.72 -11.92
CA SER A 86 -7.91 9.30 -12.22
C SER A 86 -7.95 9.07 -13.73
N PHE A 87 -7.34 7.97 -14.21
CA PHE A 87 -7.30 7.67 -15.64
C PHE A 87 -7.59 6.21 -16.01
N GLY A 88 -7.87 5.36 -15.04
CA GLY A 88 -8.23 3.99 -15.35
C GLY A 88 -8.10 3.02 -14.18
N THR A 89 -8.08 1.75 -14.52
CA THR A 89 -7.92 0.65 -13.56
C THR A 89 -6.81 -0.30 -13.99
N ALA A 90 -6.22 -0.99 -13.01
CA ALA A 90 -5.29 -2.09 -13.25
C ALA A 90 -5.74 -3.34 -12.48
N GLU A 91 -5.61 -4.47 -13.10
CA GLU A 91 -5.77 -5.78 -12.48
C GLU A 91 -4.42 -6.50 -12.52
N ILE A 92 -3.94 -6.94 -11.35
CA ILE A 92 -2.73 -7.76 -11.24
C ILE A 92 -3.12 -9.13 -10.71
N LYS A 93 -2.72 -10.19 -11.42
CA LYS A 93 -2.92 -11.60 -11.02
C LYS A 93 -1.59 -12.33 -11.00
N GLY A 94 -1.37 -13.14 -9.97
CA GLY A 94 -0.12 -13.87 -9.90
C GLY A 94 -0.03 -14.86 -8.75
N LYS A 95 1.21 -15.22 -8.43
CA LYS A 95 1.55 -16.18 -7.37
C LYS A 95 2.40 -15.52 -6.30
N ILE A 96 2.22 -16.00 -5.07
CA ILE A 96 3.04 -15.67 -3.90
C ILE A 96 3.99 -16.84 -3.65
N ILE A 97 5.28 -16.55 -3.58
CA ILE A 97 6.33 -17.55 -3.38
C ILE A 97 6.97 -17.29 -2.02
N ASN A 98 6.90 -18.29 -1.14
CA ASN A 98 7.50 -18.28 0.20
C ASN A 98 7.19 -17.01 1.03
N ASN A 99 6.02 -16.40 0.84
CA ASN A 99 5.62 -15.12 1.47
C ASN A 99 6.61 -13.96 1.30
N LYS A 100 7.51 -14.06 0.33
CA LYS A 100 8.60 -13.09 0.10
C LYS A 100 8.60 -12.52 -1.30
N VAL A 101 8.02 -13.22 -2.28
CA VAL A 101 7.99 -12.81 -3.67
C VAL A 101 6.56 -12.86 -4.19
N MET A 102 6.15 -11.82 -4.91
CA MET A 102 4.96 -11.80 -5.75
C MET A 102 5.41 -11.70 -7.20
N SER A 103 4.90 -12.59 -8.05
CA SER A 103 5.16 -12.56 -9.49
C SER A 103 3.85 -12.77 -10.23
N GLY A 104 3.60 -11.96 -11.24
CA GLY A 104 2.33 -12.01 -11.95
C GLY A 104 2.31 -11.21 -13.24
N LYS A 105 1.10 -11.13 -13.78
CA LYS A 105 0.79 -10.30 -14.94
C LYS A 105 -0.20 -9.23 -14.53
N TRP A 106 -0.16 -8.12 -15.24
CA TRP A 106 -1.10 -7.03 -15.04
C TRP A 106 -1.71 -6.59 -16.37
N VAL A 107 -2.87 -5.97 -16.30
CA VAL A 107 -3.60 -5.39 -17.44
C VAL A 107 -4.34 -4.15 -16.96
N THR A 108 -4.46 -3.14 -17.82
CA THR A 108 -5.20 -1.89 -17.54
C THR A 108 -6.46 -1.76 -18.37
N GLU A 109 -7.36 -0.92 -17.90
CA GLU A 109 -8.52 -0.41 -18.61
C GLU A 109 -8.57 1.10 -18.46
N PRO A 110 -8.94 1.87 -19.50
CA PRO A 110 -9.33 1.44 -20.85
C PRO A 110 -8.13 1.22 -21.79
N ALA A 111 -6.89 1.59 -21.41
CA ALA A 111 -5.72 1.62 -22.29
C ALA A 111 -5.32 0.24 -22.85
N LYS A 112 -5.71 -0.86 -22.14
CA LYS A 112 -5.34 -2.23 -22.49
C LYS A 112 -3.83 -2.52 -22.43
N ASP A 113 -3.06 -1.67 -21.75
CA ASP A 113 -1.67 -1.98 -21.47
C ASP A 113 -1.56 -3.22 -20.62
N TYR A 114 -0.50 -3.98 -20.81
CA TYR A 114 -0.23 -5.23 -20.10
C TYR A 114 1.26 -5.38 -19.79
N GLY A 115 1.58 -6.35 -18.96
CA GLY A 115 2.97 -6.66 -18.66
C GLY A 115 3.13 -7.67 -17.55
N ASN A 116 4.38 -7.82 -17.13
CA ASN A 116 4.74 -8.66 -16.00
C ASN A 116 5.10 -7.77 -14.80
N ILE A 117 4.92 -8.31 -13.61
CA ILE A 117 5.32 -7.66 -12.37
C ILE A 117 6.05 -8.66 -11.48
N TYR A 118 7.13 -8.18 -10.85
CA TYR A 118 7.91 -8.94 -9.89
C TYR A 118 8.21 -8.08 -8.67
N LEU A 119 7.74 -8.52 -7.51
CA LEU A 119 7.85 -7.79 -6.25
C LEU A 119 8.50 -8.65 -5.18
N ILE A 120 9.35 -8.03 -4.38
CA ILE A 120 9.97 -8.63 -3.21
C ILE A 120 9.46 -7.93 -1.95
N LYS A 121 9.08 -8.72 -0.95
CA LYS A 121 8.66 -8.19 0.35
C LYS A 121 9.86 -7.59 1.06
N LYS A 122 9.80 -6.30 1.40
CA LYS A 122 10.84 -5.66 2.20
C LYS A 122 10.96 -6.31 3.57
N SER A 123 12.09 -6.92 3.82
CA SER A 123 12.45 -7.44 5.13
C SER A 123 12.83 -6.29 6.08
N LYS A 124 12.92 -6.58 7.30
CA LYS A 124 13.10 -5.84 8.54
C LYS A 124 14.05 -4.61 8.50
N GLU A 125 13.61 -3.47 8.00
CA GLU A 125 14.09 -2.22 8.59
C GLU A 125 13.13 -1.86 9.73
N VAL A 126 13.60 -1.89 10.94
CA VAL A 126 12.85 -1.44 12.12
C VAL A 126 12.95 0.09 12.12
N VAL A 127 11.98 0.75 11.51
CA VAL A 127 11.81 2.19 11.71
C VAL A 127 11.22 2.38 13.10
N ASN A 128 11.89 3.13 13.94
CA ASN A 128 11.39 3.48 15.27
C ASN A 128 10.14 4.36 15.07
N THR A 129 8.99 3.89 15.53
CA THR A 129 7.70 4.56 15.30
C THR A 129 7.56 5.88 16.03
N GLY A 130 8.42 6.18 17.02
CA GLY A 130 8.52 7.49 17.63
C GLY A 130 8.97 8.59 16.65
N GLU A 131 9.59 8.21 15.53
CA GLU A 131 10.17 9.16 14.59
C GLU A 131 9.15 9.95 13.77
N ILE A 132 7.90 9.49 13.64
CA ILE A 132 6.87 10.23 12.89
C ILE A 132 5.97 11.09 13.77
N ILE A 133 5.88 10.77 15.05
CA ILE A 133 4.97 11.43 15.99
C ILE A 133 5.69 12.61 16.64
N ASN A 134 4.95 13.70 16.88
CA ASN A 134 5.47 14.94 17.46
C ASN A 134 6.59 15.59 16.63
N LYS A 135 6.51 15.45 15.29
CA LYS A 135 7.47 16.01 14.36
C LYS A 135 6.78 16.94 13.36
N LYS A 136 7.50 17.99 12.96
CA LYS A 136 7.16 18.82 11.81
C LYS A 136 7.84 18.23 10.58
N TRP A 137 7.13 18.22 9.49
CA TRP A 137 7.54 17.67 8.23
C TRP A 137 7.42 18.71 7.13
N THR A 138 8.37 18.74 6.23
CA THR A 138 8.34 19.61 5.06
C THR A 138 8.46 18.79 3.79
N SER A 139 7.82 19.20 2.73
CA SER A 139 8.06 18.66 1.40
C SER A 139 8.16 19.77 0.38
N TYR A 140 8.85 19.44 -0.70
CA TYR A 140 8.92 20.28 -1.88
C TYR A 140 8.79 19.37 -3.09
N ASP A 141 7.76 19.58 -3.91
CA ASP A 141 7.48 18.79 -5.10
C ASP A 141 7.73 19.54 -6.41
N GLY A 142 8.32 20.73 -6.33
CA GLY A 142 8.58 21.61 -7.45
C GLY A 142 7.47 22.66 -7.69
N SER A 143 6.25 22.41 -7.22
CA SER A 143 5.11 23.33 -7.37
C SER A 143 4.62 23.87 -6.03
N SER A 144 4.78 23.09 -4.96
CA SER A 144 4.29 23.42 -3.63
C SER A 144 5.25 23.00 -2.53
N THR A 145 5.29 23.77 -1.45
CA THR A 145 5.96 23.39 -0.21
C THR A 145 4.90 23.12 0.85
N HIS A 146 4.84 21.88 1.30
CA HIS A 146 3.96 21.46 2.36
C HIS A 146 4.64 21.61 3.71
N LEU A 147 3.93 22.17 4.67
CA LEU A 147 4.33 22.28 6.08
C LEU A 147 3.33 21.51 6.92
N LEU A 148 3.64 20.27 7.25
CA LEU A 148 2.75 19.38 7.98
C LEU A 148 3.32 19.06 9.36
N SER A 149 2.45 18.91 10.34
CA SER A 149 2.78 18.51 11.71
C SER A 149 2.00 17.26 12.09
N ILE A 150 2.66 16.28 12.69
CA ILE A 150 2.01 15.12 13.27
C ILE A 150 2.19 15.19 14.77
N LYS A 151 1.09 15.39 15.51
CA LYS A 151 1.07 15.45 16.97
C LYS A 151 -0.03 14.53 17.51
N ASN A 152 0.32 13.61 18.39
CA ASN A 152 -0.64 12.64 18.95
C ASN A 152 -1.51 11.94 17.90
N TYR A 153 -0.87 11.49 16.80
CA TYR A 153 -1.55 10.85 15.66
C TYR A 153 -2.54 11.76 14.88
N LYS A 154 -2.60 13.04 15.16
CA LYS A 154 -3.28 14.05 14.36
C LYS A 154 -2.30 14.68 13.39
N LEU A 155 -2.70 14.76 12.13
CA LEU A 155 -1.96 15.45 11.07
C LEU A 155 -2.64 16.79 10.84
N SER A 156 -1.86 17.87 10.80
CA SER A 156 -2.36 19.19 10.43
C SER A 156 -1.29 20.00 9.74
N GLY A 157 -1.69 20.90 8.88
CA GLY A 157 -0.74 21.79 8.22
C GLY A 157 -1.35 22.53 7.04
N LEU A 158 -0.47 23.14 6.26
CA LEU A 158 -0.83 23.92 5.08
C LEU A 158 0.27 23.81 4.02
N ASP A 159 -0.02 24.25 2.82
CA ASP A 159 0.98 24.49 1.79
C ASP A 159 1.05 25.98 1.40
N VAL A 160 2.02 26.29 0.56
CA VAL A 160 2.24 27.68 0.10
C VAL A 160 1.14 28.17 -0.84
N ASN A 161 0.30 27.29 -1.36
CA ASN A 161 -0.85 27.65 -2.21
C ASN A 161 -2.11 27.95 -1.38
N GLY A 162 -2.03 27.80 -0.04
CA GLY A 162 -3.13 28.06 0.88
C GLY A 162 -4.04 26.87 1.15
N CYS A 163 -3.73 25.70 0.64
CA CYS A 163 -4.44 24.48 0.99
C CYS A 163 -4.23 24.12 2.46
N ASN A 164 -5.29 23.77 3.15
CA ASN A 164 -5.25 23.30 4.53
C ASN A 164 -5.39 21.76 4.56
N TYR A 165 -4.60 21.15 5.43
CA TYR A 165 -4.56 19.71 5.63
C TYR A 165 -4.90 19.39 7.07
N TYR A 166 -5.91 18.55 7.30
CA TYR A 166 -6.27 18.08 8.63
C TYR A 166 -6.67 16.61 8.61
N GLY A 167 -6.18 15.82 9.55
CA GLY A 167 -6.50 14.41 9.52
C GLY A 167 -5.91 13.57 10.64
N ASP A 168 -6.03 12.27 10.45
CA ASP A 168 -5.58 11.23 11.36
C ASP A 168 -4.56 10.32 10.69
N ILE A 169 -3.53 9.95 11.44
CA ILE A 169 -2.57 8.92 11.04
C ILE A 169 -2.59 7.79 12.07
N LYS A 170 -2.80 6.56 11.64
CA LYS A 170 -2.91 5.38 12.51
C LYS A 170 -1.92 4.32 12.07
N LYS A 171 -1.18 3.75 13.01
CA LYS A 171 -0.30 2.62 12.74
C LYS A 171 -1.12 1.37 12.41
N LEU A 172 -0.95 0.82 11.20
CA LEU A 172 -1.59 -0.42 10.76
C LEU A 172 -0.70 -1.64 11.06
N ASN A 173 0.61 -1.47 10.89
CA ASN A 173 1.62 -2.47 11.24
C ASN A 173 2.96 -1.77 11.54
N LYS A 174 4.04 -2.54 11.68
CA LYS A 174 5.37 -1.99 12.04
C LYS A 174 5.90 -0.95 11.04
N LYS A 175 5.40 -0.91 9.80
CA LYS A 175 5.97 -0.11 8.71
C LYS A 175 4.95 0.74 7.97
N ILE A 176 3.66 0.45 8.13
CA ILE A 176 2.59 1.08 7.36
C ILE A 176 1.64 1.81 8.29
N TYR A 177 1.27 3.00 7.89
CA TYR A 177 0.30 3.86 8.53
C TYR A 177 -0.93 3.99 7.65
N GLY A 178 -2.11 3.88 8.23
CA GLY A 178 -3.35 4.31 7.60
C GLY A 178 -3.53 5.80 7.84
N VAL A 179 -3.97 6.51 6.85
CA VAL A 179 -4.14 7.96 6.89
C VAL A 179 -5.51 8.32 6.38
N LYS A 180 -6.17 9.21 7.11
CA LYS A 180 -7.39 9.90 6.70
C LYS A 180 -7.09 11.38 6.71
N LEU A 181 -7.34 12.07 5.62
CA LEU A 181 -6.96 13.45 5.42
C LEU A 181 -8.12 14.22 4.81
N GLU A 182 -8.46 15.35 5.40
CA GLU A 182 -9.31 16.37 4.81
C GLU A 182 -8.41 17.45 4.21
N ILE A 183 -8.68 17.82 2.97
CA ILE A 183 -8.04 18.94 2.28
C ILE A 183 -9.12 19.98 2.03
N SER A 184 -8.83 21.23 2.35
CA SER A 184 -9.74 22.36 2.16
C SER A 184 -8.99 23.60 1.67
N SER A 185 -9.72 24.52 1.07
CA SER A 185 -9.15 25.72 0.42
C SER A 185 -8.22 25.42 -0.75
N CYS A 186 -8.42 24.29 -1.42
CA CYS A 186 -7.63 23.77 -2.53
C CYS A 186 -8.42 23.66 -3.85
N GLY A 187 -9.61 24.26 -3.90
CA GLY A 187 -10.47 24.24 -5.07
C GLY A 187 -10.97 22.84 -5.42
N ILE A 188 -10.69 22.36 -6.61
CA ILE A 188 -11.18 21.05 -7.08
C ILE A 188 -10.60 19.87 -6.29
N SER A 189 -9.50 20.09 -5.57
CA SER A 189 -8.86 19.06 -4.74
C SER A 189 -9.40 19.02 -3.31
N ASP A 190 -10.39 19.85 -2.97
CA ASP A 190 -11.04 19.78 -1.66
C ASP A 190 -11.74 18.46 -1.46
N GLY A 191 -11.65 17.91 -0.27
CA GLY A 191 -12.34 16.67 0.06
C GLY A 191 -11.63 15.78 1.07
N PHE A 192 -12.22 14.61 1.30
CA PHE A 192 -11.70 13.60 2.20
C PHE A 192 -10.94 12.54 1.40
N TYR A 193 -9.72 12.25 1.86
CA TYR A 193 -8.81 11.28 1.26
C TYR A 193 -8.45 10.19 2.26
N GLU A 194 -8.37 8.98 1.79
CA GLU A 194 -7.92 7.84 2.61
C GLU A 194 -6.83 7.06 1.87
N GLY A 195 -5.94 6.46 2.65
CA GLY A 195 -4.90 5.62 2.06
C GLY A 195 -3.86 5.19 3.06
N MET A 196 -2.66 4.99 2.58
CA MET A 196 -1.57 4.52 3.41
C MET A 196 -0.30 5.35 3.23
N GLY A 197 0.51 5.36 4.27
CA GLY A 197 1.84 5.92 4.23
C GLY A 197 2.88 4.98 4.82
N HIS A 198 4.13 5.23 4.52
CA HIS A 198 5.25 4.50 5.09
C HIS A 198 6.48 5.40 5.20
N ILE A 199 7.45 4.98 6.02
CA ILE A 199 8.76 5.62 6.06
C ILE A 199 9.70 4.89 5.11
N LYS A 200 10.32 5.65 4.22
CA LYS A 200 11.44 5.22 3.38
C LYS A 200 12.71 5.85 3.92
N LYS A 201 13.70 5.04 4.25
CA LYS A 201 15.01 5.54 4.63
C LYS A 201 15.82 5.83 3.37
N ASN A 202 16.31 7.05 3.24
CA ASN A 202 17.21 7.43 2.15
C ASN A 202 18.47 8.03 2.78
N GLN A 203 19.57 7.28 2.70
CA GLN A 203 20.82 7.59 3.40
C GLN A 203 20.56 7.82 4.90
N GLU A 204 20.76 9.04 5.39
CA GLU A 204 20.56 9.41 6.81
C GLU A 204 19.17 9.99 7.11
N LYS A 205 18.35 10.23 6.07
CA LYS A 205 17.05 10.89 6.23
C LYS A 205 15.89 9.90 6.13
N ASN A 206 14.91 10.13 6.99
CA ASN A 206 13.63 9.43 6.92
C ASN A 206 12.65 10.25 6.08
N ILE A 207 12.08 9.65 5.07
CA ILE A 207 11.06 10.24 4.21
C ILE A 207 9.73 9.59 4.54
N LEU A 208 8.76 10.36 5.00
CA LEU A 208 7.38 9.89 5.12
C LEU A 208 6.69 10.06 3.77
N ILE A 209 6.27 8.97 3.18
CA ILE A 209 5.53 8.95 1.90
C ILE A 209 4.07 8.67 2.22
N LEU A 210 3.18 9.56 1.80
CA LEU A 210 1.73 9.42 1.91
C LEU A 210 1.15 9.19 0.52
N ASN A 211 0.36 8.13 0.38
CA ASN A 211 -0.35 7.77 -0.83
C ASN A 211 -1.85 7.66 -0.50
N LEU A 212 -2.58 8.70 -0.81
CA LEU A 212 -3.97 8.88 -0.43
C LEU A 212 -4.83 9.11 -1.67
N THR A 213 -6.06 8.65 -1.63
CA THR A 213 -7.00 8.88 -2.72
C THR A 213 -8.39 9.15 -2.18
N ASN A 214 -9.17 9.83 -2.97
CA ASN A 214 -10.62 9.80 -2.89
C ASN A 214 -11.19 9.16 -4.17
N LYS A 215 -12.47 9.35 -4.43
CA LYS A 215 -13.12 8.75 -5.59
C LYS A 215 -12.60 9.28 -6.93
N ASN A 216 -12.15 10.54 -6.96
CA ASN A 216 -11.82 11.28 -8.18
C ASN A 216 -10.35 11.64 -8.29
N PHE A 217 -9.67 11.83 -7.14
CA PHE A 217 -8.32 12.36 -7.08
C PHE A 217 -7.40 11.53 -6.17
N SER A 218 -6.11 11.66 -6.41
CA SER A 218 -5.07 11.20 -5.50
C SER A 218 -4.24 12.35 -4.94
N VAL A 219 -3.63 12.09 -3.79
CA VAL A 219 -2.65 12.98 -3.14
C VAL A 219 -1.43 12.15 -2.81
N PHE A 220 -0.30 12.50 -3.40
CA PHE A 220 0.97 11.83 -3.21
C PHE A 220 1.99 12.81 -2.65
N ILE A 221 2.35 12.67 -1.38
CA ILE A 221 3.21 13.62 -0.66
C ILE A 221 4.43 12.89 -0.12
N LYS A 222 5.61 13.45 -0.36
CA LYS A 222 6.88 13.03 0.25
C LYS A 222 7.31 14.10 1.25
N LEU A 223 7.49 13.73 2.51
CA LEU A 223 7.82 14.61 3.63
C LEU A 223 9.20 14.28 4.22
N LEU A 224 10.02 15.29 4.48
CA LEU A 224 11.38 15.21 5.05
C LEU A 224 11.44 15.72 6.47
#